data_11170ac110f1f9336dea8b7c9a0d0c92
#
_entry.id   11170ac110f1f9336dea8b7c9a0d0c92
#
_cell.length_a   1.000
_cell.length_b   1.000
_cell.length_c   1.000
_cell.angle_alpha   90.00
_cell.angle_beta   90.00
_cell.angle_gamma   90.00
#
_symmetry.space_group_name_H-M   'P 1'
#
loop_
_entity.id
_entity.type
_entity.pdbx_description
1 polymer ?
#
loop_
_entity_poly.entity_id
_entity_poly.type
_entity_poly.pdbx_seq_one_letter_code
_entity_poly.pdbx_strand_id
1 'polypeptide(L)'
;MLLKIFNFIFISVLIQFSIATVLILFGKGKKPTQDEGGLAFNELFFDYTNLPQLHTFTARDGKHIPYRRYPAQSDTVIILVHGSGWHSQYFLPLAEFISSEGLAQVYTPDLRGHGPTTERRGDVNYIDQLEDDLADFIAIIRQDHPSAMLIVGGHSSGGGLVIRFAGSRYGQQADVYLLLSPFLKYNAPTIRPNSGGWAHAYTGRIAGLTILNMMGIHWFDYLTAIEFNMPEEACDGSETLSYSHRLNTAYAPRNYKKDLNAITQPFLVVAGTADDAFIAEQFEPVMSQYTAVQVILLPGVTHMGVVVGPAVQPVLKDWLEGFDKR
;
A
#
# COMPACT_ATOMS: atom_id res chain seq x y z
N MET A 1 -1.77 -32.45 38.95
CA MET A 1 -1.40 -32.27 37.53
C MET A 1 -1.97 -30.96 36.96
N LEU A 2 -3.26 -30.70 37.02
CA LEU A 2 -3.95 -29.52 36.53
C LEU A 2 -3.35 -28.18 37.06
N LEU A 3 -3.09 -28.08 38.38
CA LEU A 3 -2.53 -26.86 38.97
C LEU A 3 -1.11 -26.54 38.44
N LYS A 4 -0.27 -27.56 38.21
CA LYS A 4 1.08 -27.34 37.62
C LYS A 4 0.99 -26.85 36.16
N ILE A 5 0.04 -27.38 35.38
CA ILE A 5 -0.22 -26.93 34.00
C ILE A 5 -0.72 -25.49 34.03
N PHE A 6 -1.68 -25.16 34.89
CA PHE A 6 -2.20 -23.80 35.04
C PHE A 6 -1.10 -22.80 35.42
N ASN A 7 -0.28 -23.13 36.44
CA ASN A 7 0.84 -22.29 36.85
C ASN A 7 1.86 -22.10 35.73
N PHE A 8 2.17 -23.13 34.95
CA PHE A 8 3.06 -23.04 33.81
C PHE A 8 2.53 -22.08 32.72
N ILE A 9 1.24 -22.22 32.34
CA ILE A 9 0.59 -21.35 31.37
C ILE A 9 0.59 -19.90 31.88
N PHE A 10 0.20 -19.69 33.14
CA PHE A 10 0.14 -18.36 33.75
C PHE A 10 1.50 -17.67 33.76
N ILE A 11 2.57 -18.38 34.17
CA ILE A 11 3.93 -17.86 34.16
C ILE A 11 4.39 -17.54 32.74
N SER A 12 4.07 -18.41 31.75
CA SER A 12 4.42 -18.18 30.34
C SER A 12 3.75 -16.91 29.79
N VAL A 13 2.48 -16.68 30.09
CA VAL A 13 1.74 -15.48 29.71
C VAL A 13 2.35 -14.23 30.35
N LEU A 14 2.70 -14.27 31.64
CA LEU A 14 3.36 -13.15 32.33
C LEU A 14 4.72 -12.82 31.71
N ILE A 15 5.52 -13.83 31.38
CA ILE A 15 6.81 -13.62 30.71
C ILE A 15 6.62 -12.94 29.36
N GLN A 16 5.71 -13.45 28.51
CA GLN A 16 5.44 -12.87 27.20
C GLN A 16 4.94 -11.42 27.31
N PHE A 17 4.03 -11.15 28.25
CA PHE A 17 3.54 -9.81 28.52
C PHE A 17 4.66 -8.85 28.97
N SER A 18 5.54 -9.31 29.86
CA SER A 18 6.68 -8.53 30.33
C SER A 18 7.66 -8.21 29.19
N ILE A 19 7.99 -9.20 28.37
CA ILE A 19 8.85 -9.01 27.18
C ILE A 19 8.20 -8.00 26.23
N ALA A 20 6.92 -8.17 25.91
CA ALA A 20 6.19 -7.25 25.03
C ALA A 20 6.23 -5.82 25.58
N THR A 21 5.99 -5.63 26.89
CA THR A 21 6.01 -4.32 27.54
C THR A 21 7.39 -3.66 27.44
N VAL A 22 8.45 -4.39 27.72
CA VAL A 22 9.83 -3.88 27.60
C VAL A 22 10.13 -3.47 26.14
N LEU A 23 9.78 -4.31 25.17
CA LEU A 23 9.96 -4.01 23.74
C LEU A 23 9.17 -2.79 23.29
N ILE A 24 7.96 -2.59 23.79
CA ILE A 24 7.12 -1.43 23.46
C ILE A 24 7.72 -0.14 24.03
N LEU A 25 8.17 -0.15 25.27
CA LEU A 25 8.66 1.03 25.99
C LEU A 25 10.04 1.46 25.49
N PHE A 26 10.94 0.51 25.28
CA PHE A 26 12.35 0.75 24.99
C PHE A 26 12.75 0.45 23.54
N GLY A 27 11.87 -0.14 22.75
CA GLY A 27 12.14 -0.56 21.37
C GLY A 27 12.00 0.56 20.32
N LYS A 28 12.09 1.83 20.72
CA LYS A 28 12.21 2.95 19.77
C LYS A 28 13.62 2.95 19.18
N GLY A 29 13.72 2.79 17.86
CA GLY A 29 14.97 3.05 17.15
C GLY A 29 15.38 4.54 17.19
N LYS A 30 16.59 4.85 16.78
CA LYS A 30 16.98 6.25 16.50
C LYS A 30 16.28 6.71 15.22
N LYS A 31 15.77 7.94 15.20
CA LYS A 31 15.31 8.56 13.94
C LYS A 31 16.50 8.66 12.99
N PRO A 32 16.31 8.36 11.67
CA PRO A 32 17.35 8.67 10.69
C PRO A 32 17.61 10.18 10.69
N THR A 33 18.82 10.55 10.38
CA THR A 33 19.15 11.94 10.07
C THR A 33 18.73 12.22 8.62
N GLN A 34 18.37 13.46 8.29
CA GLN A 34 17.92 13.85 6.94
C GLN A 34 18.95 13.51 5.82
N ASP A 35 20.21 13.25 6.19
CA ASP A 35 21.30 12.92 5.28
C ASP A 35 21.38 11.42 4.91
N GLU A 36 20.52 10.55 5.43
CA GLU A 36 20.63 9.09 5.25
C GLU A 36 19.94 8.53 3.98
N GLY A 37 19.66 9.36 2.99
CA GLY A 37 19.00 8.95 1.75
C GLY A 37 17.49 9.16 1.80
N GLY A 38 16.79 8.73 0.76
CA GLY A 38 15.34 8.89 0.62
C GLY A 38 14.89 8.57 -0.80
N LEU A 39 13.61 8.74 -1.05
CA LEU A 39 13.04 8.62 -2.37
C LEU A 39 13.28 9.90 -3.19
N ALA A 40 13.20 9.81 -4.53
CA ALA A 40 13.34 10.94 -5.45
C ALA A 40 12.09 11.87 -5.39
N PHE A 41 11.84 12.50 -4.24
CA PHE A 41 10.66 13.37 -4.04
C PHE A 41 10.58 14.59 -4.94
N ASN A 42 11.71 15.05 -5.49
CA ASN A 42 11.73 16.12 -6.49
C ASN A 42 10.91 15.76 -7.75
N GLU A 43 10.69 14.49 -8.02
CA GLU A 43 9.84 14.03 -9.12
C GLU A 43 8.35 14.22 -8.83
N LEU A 44 7.95 14.54 -7.60
CA LEU A 44 6.57 14.85 -7.21
C LEU A 44 6.20 16.32 -7.34
N PHE A 45 7.14 17.18 -7.75
CA PHE A 45 6.87 18.61 -7.95
C PHE A 45 6.17 18.86 -9.28
N PHE A 46 4.86 18.57 -9.30
CA PHE A 46 3.98 18.86 -10.42
C PHE A 46 3.08 20.05 -10.14
N ASP A 47 2.50 20.59 -11.22
CA ASP A 47 1.38 21.50 -11.11
C ASP A 47 0.10 20.72 -10.81
N TYR A 48 -0.36 20.79 -9.57
CA TYR A 48 -1.58 20.16 -9.10
C TYR A 48 -2.82 21.06 -9.18
N THR A 49 -2.77 22.20 -9.88
CA THR A 49 -3.91 23.13 -10.01
C THR A 49 -5.12 22.51 -10.71
N ASN A 50 -4.89 21.54 -11.58
CA ASN A 50 -5.93 20.85 -12.36
C ASN A 50 -6.37 19.50 -11.73
N LEU A 51 -6.08 19.25 -10.46
CA LEU A 51 -6.56 18.04 -9.79
C LEU A 51 -8.10 17.94 -9.89
N PRO A 52 -8.64 16.78 -10.28
CA PRO A 52 -10.08 16.55 -10.22
C PRO A 52 -10.63 16.77 -8.81
N GLN A 53 -11.88 17.25 -8.74
CA GLN A 53 -12.59 17.45 -7.48
C GLN A 53 -12.61 16.15 -6.66
N LEU A 54 -12.46 16.28 -5.34
CA LEU A 54 -12.66 15.16 -4.43
C LEU A 54 -14.16 14.84 -4.32
N HIS A 55 -14.47 13.58 -4.61
CA HIS A 55 -15.73 12.93 -4.28
C HIS A 55 -15.57 12.15 -2.98
N THR A 56 -16.64 11.62 -2.42
CA THR A 56 -16.58 10.73 -1.26
C THR A 56 -17.47 9.52 -1.48
N PHE A 57 -17.05 8.37 -0.95
CA PHE A 57 -17.92 7.22 -0.75
C PHE A 57 -18.10 6.93 0.73
N THR A 58 -19.18 6.25 1.08
CA THR A 58 -19.47 5.90 2.47
C THR A 58 -19.02 4.46 2.72
N ALA A 59 -18.04 4.27 3.60
CA ALA A 59 -17.60 2.97 4.06
C ALA A 59 -18.64 2.34 5.01
N ARG A 60 -18.55 1.03 5.26
CA ARG A 60 -19.46 0.24 6.10
C ARG A 60 -19.63 0.75 7.53
N ASP A 61 -18.66 1.51 8.05
CA ASP A 61 -18.71 2.14 9.37
C ASP A 61 -19.34 3.55 9.35
N GLY A 62 -19.88 3.98 8.20
CA GLY A 62 -20.52 5.28 7.99
C GLY A 62 -19.55 6.43 7.73
N LYS A 63 -18.23 6.20 7.68
CA LYS A 63 -17.26 7.24 7.38
C LYS A 63 -17.21 7.53 5.88
N HIS A 64 -17.02 8.83 5.55
CA HIS A 64 -16.81 9.28 4.18
C HIS A 64 -15.33 9.24 3.85
N ILE A 65 -14.98 8.49 2.80
CA ILE A 65 -13.61 8.33 2.30
C ILE A 65 -13.50 9.07 0.97
N PRO A 66 -12.52 9.98 0.82
CA PRO A 66 -12.36 10.77 -0.40
C PRO A 66 -11.76 9.94 -1.53
N TYR A 67 -12.09 10.32 -2.76
CA TYR A 67 -11.45 9.80 -3.97
C TYR A 67 -11.52 10.81 -5.11
N ARG A 68 -10.63 10.68 -6.10
CA ARG A 68 -10.70 11.38 -7.38
C ARG A 68 -11.12 10.43 -8.48
N ARG A 69 -11.81 10.99 -9.48
CA ARG A 69 -12.25 10.27 -10.68
C ARG A 69 -11.71 10.96 -11.92
N TYR A 70 -11.14 10.17 -12.82
CA TYR A 70 -10.66 10.57 -14.14
C TYR A 70 -11.51 9.82 -15.17
N PRO A 71 -12.51 10.49 -15.78
CA PRO A 71 -13.47 9.85 -16.66
C PRO A 71 -12.85 9.53 -18.04
N ALA A 72 -13.27 8.42 -18.63
CA ALA A 72 -12.93 8.03 -19.99
C ALA A 72 -14.10 7.31 -20.66
N GLN A 73 -14.10 7.24 -21.99
CA GLN A 73 -15.02 6.41 -22.77
C GLN A 73 -14.42 4.99 -22.89
N SER A 74 -14.57 4.19 -21.83
CA SER A 74 -14.01 2.85 -21.73
C SER A 74 -14.85 1.96 -20.82
N ASP A 75 -14.95 0.68 -21.17
CA ASP A 75 -15.56 -0.37 -20.36
C ASP A 75 -14.56 -0.96 -19.34
N THR A 76 -13.36 -0.38 -19.23
CA THR A 76 -12.36 -0.72 -18.23
C THR A 76 -12.32 0.34 -17.12
N VAL A 77 -12.27 -0.11 -15.89
CA VAL A 77 -12.12 0.72 -14.70
C VAL A 77 -10.84 0.32 -13.94
N ILE A 78 -10.04 1.31 -13.57
CA ILE A 78 -8.84 1.11 -12.75
C ILE A 78 -9.00 1.84 -11.43
N ILE A 79 -8.76 1.14 -10.31
CA ILE A 79 -8.57 1.74 -8.99
C ILE A 79 -7.07 1.75 -8.70
N LEU A 80 -6.48 2.93 -8.43
CA LEU A 80 -5.07 3.06 -8.05
C LEU A 80 -4.92 3.45 -6.58
N VAL A 81 -4.32 2.56 -5.81
CA VAL A 81 -4.11 2.68 -4.37
C VAL A 81 -2.72 3.28 -4.11
N HIS A 82 -2.67 4.43 -3.42
CA HIS A 82 -1.43 5.16 -3.16
C HIS A 82 -0.52 4.48 -2.14
N GLY A 83 0.78 4.84 -2.17
CA GLY A 83 1.79 4.38 -1.22
C GLY A 83 1.80 5.13 0.11
N SER A 84 2.79 4.80 0.95
CA SER A 84 2.97 5.42 2.26
C SER A 84 3.32 6.90 2.18
N GLY A 85 2.93 7.64 3.23
CA GLY A 85 3.37 9.02 3.46
C GLY A 85 2.61 10.07 2.69
N TRP A 86 1.99 9.72 1.59
CA TRP A 86 1.25 10.64 0.71
C TRP A 86 -0.22 10.24 0.57
N HIS A 87 -0.89 10.72 -0.50
CA HIS A 87 -2.27 10.40 -0.87
C HIS A 87 -2.45 10.40 -2.40
N SER A 88 -3.66 10.29 -2.90
CA SER A 88 -3.96 10.03 -4.31
C SER A 88 -3.46 11.08 -5.32
N GLN A 89 -3.10 12.30 -4.89
CA GLN A 89 -2.77 13.40 -5.83
C GLN A 89 -1.60 13.09 -6.76
N TYR A 90 -0.59 12.36 -6.31
CA TYR A 90 0.58 12.05 -7.14
C TYR A 90 0.29 11.09 -8.30
N PHE A 91 -0.89 10.49 -8.32
CA PHE A 91 -1.34 9.72 -9.49
C PHE A 91 -1.81 10.61 -10.65
N LEU A 92 -1.89 11.94 -10.48
CA LEU A 92 -2.40 12.85 -11.50
C LEU A 92 -1.82 12.56 -12.90
N PRO A 93 -0.48 12.53 -13.11
CA PRO A 93 0.08 12.33 -14.45
C PRO A 93 -0.31 11.00 -15.08
N LEU A 94 -0.31 9.92 -14.28
CA LEU A 94 -0.63 8.59 -14.77
C LEU A 94 -2.13 8.44 -15.03
N ALA A 95 -2.98 8.93 -14.12
CA ALA A 95 -4.42 8.82 -14.24
C ALA A 95 -4.97 9.67 -15.40
N GLU A 96 -4.42 10.87 -15.61
CA GLU A 96 -4.73 11.72 -16.77
C GLU A 96 -4.32 11.05 -18.08
N PHE A 97 -3.11 10.48 -18.14
CA PHE A 97 -2.68 9.75 -19.32
C PHE A 97 -3.64 8.62 -19.66
N ILE A 98 -3.94 7.74 -18.70
CA ILE A 98 -4.80 6.58 -18.91
C ILE A 98 -6.20 7.02 -19.36
N SER A 99 -6.77 8.05 -18.75
CA SER A 99 -8.12 8.51 -19.06
C SER A 99 -8.20 9.28 -20.37
N SER A 100 -7.23 10.16 -20.67
CA SER A 100 -7.20 10.97 -21.90
C SER A 100 -6.95 10.12 -23.15
N GLU A 101 -6.18 9.04 -23.04
CA GLU A 101 -5.99 8.05 -24.11
C GLU A 101 -7.21 7.12 -24.26
N GLY A 102 -8.25 7.27 -23.43
CA GLY A 102 -9.46 6.45 -23.49
C GLY A 102 -9.27 4.99 -23.04
N LEU A 103 -8.14 4.68 -22.36
CA LEU A 103 -7.77 3.32 -21.99
C LEU A 103 -8.64 2.77 -20.85
N ALA A 104 -8.92 3.61 -19.84
CA ALA A 104 -9.75 3.23 -18.71
C ALA A 104 -10.28 4.46 -17.97
N GLN A 105 -11.38 4.31 -17.26
CA GLN A 105 -11.79 5.24 -16.20
C GLN A 105 -10.91 4.99 -14.98
N VAL A 106 -10.31 6.03 -14.39
CA VAL A 106 -9.40 5.87 -13.25
C VAL A 106 -10.01 6.46 -11.98
N TYR A 107 -9.91 5.71 -10.89
CA TYR A 107 -10.33 6.10 -9.55
C TYR A 107 -9.15 6.02 -8.60
N THR A 108 -8.91 7.09 -7.85
CA THR A 108 -7.77 7.17 -6.92
C THR A 108 -8.27 7.56 -5.53
N PRO A 109 -8.53 6.58 -4.62
CA PRO A 109 -8.98 6.88 -3.27
C PRO A 109 -7.82 7.45 -2.43
N ASP A 110 -8.14 8.40 -1.53
CA ASP A 110 -7.30 8.75 -0.39
C ASP A 110 -7.61 7.74 0.72
N LEU A 111 -6.67 6.86 1.01
CA LEU A 111 -6.93 5.82 2.00
C LEU A 111 -7.16 6.40 3.40
N ARG A 112 -7.93 5.71 4.22
CA ARG A 112 -8.17 6.09 5.61
C ARG A 112 -6.86 6.42 6.33
N GLY A 113 -6.85 7.52 7.08
CA GLY A 113 -5.65 8.02 7.76
C GLY A 113 -4.74 8.89 6.89
N HIS A 114 -5.11 9.15 5.63
CA HIS A 114 -4.31 9.92 4.67
C HIS A 114 -5.09 11.07 4.04
N GLY A 115 -4.35 11.95 3.37
CA GLY A 115 -4.90 13.06 2.60
C GLY A 115 -5.33 14.27 3.44
N PRO A 116 -5.73 15.36 2.77
CA PRO A 116 -5.97 16.65 3.43
C PRO A 116 -7.19 16.65 4.35
N THR A 117 -8.18 15.79 4.11
CA THR A 117 -9.45 15.78 4.82
C THR A 117 -9.56 14.72 5.92
N THR A 118 -8.46 13.99 6.21
CA THR A 118 -8.49 12.91 7.19
C THR A 118 -8.68 13.44 8.62
N GLU A 119 -9.63 12.86 9.36
CA GLU A 119 -9.88 13.21 10.77
C GLU A 119 -8.82 12.62 11.72
N ARG A 120 -8.25 11.46 11.37
CA ARG A 120 -7.28 10.72 12.20
C ARG A 120 -6.10 10.28 11.36
N ARG A 121 -5.12 11.17 11.29
CA ARG A 121 -3.94 10.98 10.46
C ARG A 121 -3.06 9.84 10.98
N GLY A 122 -2.64 8.96 10.08
CA GLY A 122 -1.71 7.87 10.37
C GLY A 122 -2.29 6.71 11.18
N ASP A 123 -3.63 6.58 11.26
CA ASP A 123 -4.25 5.53 12.05
C ASP A 123 -5.57 5.02 11.44
N VAL A 124 -5.95 3.79 11.81
CA VAL A 124 -7.19 3.10 11.45
C VAL A 124 -7.84 2.53 12.71
N ASN A 125 -9.05 1.95 12.62
CA ASN A 125 -9.72 1.36 13.79
C ASN A 125 -9.21 -0.05 14.09
N TYR A 126 -8.93 -0.86 13.04
CA TYR A 126 -8.46 -2.23 13.11
C TYR A 126 -7.60 -2.58 11.88
N ILE A 127 -6.81 -3.64 11.99
CA ILE A 127 -5.78 -4.00 10.99
C ILE A 127 -6.36 -4.28 9.59
N ASP A 128 -7.55 -4.89 9.49
CA ASP A 128 -8.14 -5.28 8.20
C ASP A 128 -8.99 -4.16 7.57
N GLN A 129 -9.01 -2.95 8.18
CA GLN A 129 -9.93 -1.88 7.77
C GLN A 129 -9.67 -1.34 6.36
N LEU A 130 -8.41 -1.26 5.92
CA LEU A 130 -8.10 -0.79 4.56
C LEU A 130 -8.60 -1.75 3.47
N GLU A 131 -8.60 -3.06 3.75
CA GLU A 131 -9.17 -4.05 2.82
C GLU A 131 -10.69 -3.95 2.77
N ASP A 132 -11.32 -3.75 3.93
CA ASP A 132 -12.76 -3.56 4.04
C ASP A 132 -13.20 -2.28 3.32
N ASP A 133 -12.47 -1.16 3.48
CA ASP A 133 -12.73 0.10 2.79
C ASP A 133 -12.56 -0.06 1.26
N LEU A 134 -11.55 -0.79 0.80
CA LEU A 134 -11.34 -1.05 -0.62
C LEU A 134 -12.47 -1.92 -1.21
N ALA A 135 -12.93 -2.94 -0.46
CA ALA A 135 -14.06 -3.76 -0.88
C ALA A 135 -15.36 -2.95 -0.96
N ASP A 136 -15.61 -2.03 -0.01
CA ASP A 136 -16.75 -1.14 -0.03
C ASP A 136 -16.70 -0.18 -1.23
N PHE A 137 -15.49 0.34 -1.53
CA PHE A 137 -15.30 1.20 -2.70
C PHE A 137 -15.54 0.45 -4.01
N ILE A 138 -15.03 -0.77 -4.14
CA ILE A 138 -15.29 -1.62 -5.30
C ILE A 138 -16.79 -1.88 -5.47
N ALA A 139 -17.51 -2.14 -4.38
CA ALA A 139 -18.95 -2.38 -4.46
C ALA A 139 -19.71 -1.17 -5.01
N ILE A 140 -19.31 0.05 -4.67
CA ILE A 140 -19.89 1.29 -5.21
C ILE A 140 -19.54 1.45 -6.69
N ILE A 141 -18.28 1.24 -7.08
CA ILE A 141 -17.86 1.30 -8.49
C ILE A 141 -18.62 0.28 -9.33
N ARG A 142 -18.85 -0.93 -8.81
CA ARG A 142 -19.63 -1.96 -9.51
C ARG A 142 -21.12 -1.60 -9.68
N GLN A 143 -21.68 -0.74 -8.84
CA GLN A 143 -23.04 -0.21 -9.07
C GLN A 143 -23.09 0.73 -10.29
N ASP A 144 -22.06 1.57 -10.43
CA ASP A 144 -21.97 2.52 -11.56
C ASP A 144 -21.48 1.83 -12.84
N HIS A 145 -20.68 0.77 -12.73
CA HIS A 145 -20.02 0.04 -13.82
C HIS A 145 -20.17 -1.48 -13.66
N PRO A 146 -21.40 -2.04 -13.76
CA PRO A 146 -21.65 -3.44 -13.39
C PRO A 146 -20.96 -4.47 -14.28
N SER A 147 -20.69 -4.15 -15.53
CA SER A 147 -20.05 -5.05 -16.52
C SER A 147 -18.62 -4.64 -16.88
N ALA A 148 -18.08 -3.57 -16.30
CA ALA A 148 -16.73 -3.13 -16.61
C ALA A 148 -15.68 -4.15 -16.16
N MET A 149 -14.60 -4.29 -16.93
CA MET A 149 -13.39 -4.95 -16.46
C MET A 149 -12.76 -4.11 -15.34
N LEU A 150 -12.63 -4.68 -14.15
CA LEU A 150 -12.10 -3.98 -12.97
C LEU A 150 -10.66 -4.38 -12.71
N ILE A 151 -9.76 -3.42 -12.82
CA ILE A 151 -8.34 -3.53 -12.47
C ILE A 151 -8.14 -2.86 -11.12
N VAL A 152 -7.56 -3.60 -10.16
CA VAL A 152 -7.13 -3.03 -8.88
C VAL A 152 -5.62 -2.94 -8.88
N GLY A 153 -5.12 -1.72 -8.82
CA GLY A 153 -3.70 -1.42 -8.84
C GLY A 153 -3.22 -0.66 -7.61
N GLY A 154 -1.90 -0.67 -7.39
CA GLY A 154 -1.32 0.07 -6.29
C GLY A 154 0.18 0.29 -6.43
N HIS A 155 0.65 1.40 -5.86
CA HIS A 155 2.05 1.79 -5.85
C HIS A 155 2.67 1.56 -4.47
N SER A 156 3.89 1.05 -4.42
CA SER A 156 4.66 0.92 -3.19
C SER A 156 3.90 0.12 -2.10
N SER A 157 3.67 0.70 -0.93
CA SER A 157 2.83 0.10 0.12
C SER A 157 1.38 -0.11 -0.32
N GLY A 158 0.84 0.75 -1.21
CA GLY A 158 -0.46 0.52 -1.85
C GLY A 158 -0.47 -0.77 -2.67
N GLY A 159 0.62 -1.08 -3.37
CA GLY A 159 0.82 -2.37 -4.01
C GLY A 159 0.84 -3.53 -3.00
N GLY A 160 1.43 -3.32 -1.82
CA GLY A 160 1.38 -4.27 -0.70
C GLY A 160 -0.04 -4.51 -0.20
N LEU A 161 -0.86 -3.45 -0.07
CA LEU A 161 -2.27 -3.55 0.27
C LEU A 161 -3.07 -4.30 -0.81
N VAL A 162 -2.77 -4.06 -2.09
CA VAL A 162 -3.42 -4.79 -3.20
C VAL A 162 -3.09 -6.28 -3.16
N ILE A 163 -1.85 -6.68 -2.88
CA ILE A 163 -1.47 -8.09 -2.68
C ILE A 163 -2.23 -8.68 -1.47
N ARG A 164 -2.33 -7.94 -0.37
CA ARG A 164 -3.08 -8.34 0.82
C ARG A 164 -4.56 -8.53 0.49
N PHE A 165 -5.18 -7.61 -0.25
CA PHE A 165 -6.55 -7.68 -0.72
C PHE A 165 -6.77 -8.89 -1.62
N ALA A 166 -5.89 -9.10 -2.60
CA ALA A 166 -5.95 -10.23 -3.53
C ALA A 166 -5.87 -11.59 -2.82
N GLY A 167 -5.07 -11.69 -1.76
CA GLY A 167 -4.96 -12.89 -0.91
C GLY A 167 -6.09 -13.06 0.13
N SER A 168 -7.06 -12.12 0.18
CA SER A 168 -8.16 -12.13 1.14
C SER A 168 -9.44 -12.74 0.55
N ARG A 169 -10.51 -12.75 1.37
CA ARG A 169 -11.87 -13.11 0.93
C ARG A 169 -12.42 -12.21 -0.21
N TYR A 170 -11.79 -11.08 -0.45
CA TYR A 170 -12.21 -10.09 -1.45
C TYR A 170 -11.49 -10.23 -2.79
N GLY A 171 -10.45 -11.07 -2.88
CA GLY A 171 -9.58 -11.14 -4.05
C GLY A 171 -10.27 -11.44 -5.38
N GLN A 172 -11.46 -12.05 -5.33
CA GLN A 172 -12.26 -12.32 -6.54
C GLN A 172 -13.11 -11.13 -7.00
N GLN A 173 -13.07 -9.98 -6.33
CA GLN A 173 -13.80 -8.78 -6.74
C GLN A 173 -13.09 -8.00 -7.86
N ALA A 174 -11.79 -8.21 -8.04
CA ALA A 174 -11.01 -7.67 -9.15
C ALA A 174 -10.85 -8.70 -10.27
N ASP A 175 -10.91 -8.24 -11.52
CA ASP A 175 -10.68 -9.07 -12.70
C ASP A 175 -9.19 -9.16 -13.05
N VAL A 176 -8.41 -8.12 -12.71
CA VAL A 176 -6.98 -7.97 -13.04
C VAL A 176 -6.27 -7.18 -11.94
N TYR A 177 -4.99 -7.46 -11.74
CA TYR A 177 -4.13 -6.72 -10.80
C TYR A 177 -2.97 -6.00 -11.49
N LEU A 178 -2.69 -4.76 -11.05
CA LEU A 178 -1.59 -3.91 -11.51
C LEU A 178 -0.75 -3.40 -10.34
N LEU A 179 0.53 -3.72 -10.29
CA LEU A 179 1.40 -3.24 -9.22
C LEU A 179 2.56 -2.43 -9.77
N LEU A 180 2.77 -1.28 -9.16
CA LEU A 180 3.84 -0.34 -9.48
C LEU A 180 4.82 -0.32 -8.31
N SER A 181 6.03 -0.90 -8.50
CA SER A 181 7.06 -1.04 -7.46
C SER A 181 6.49 -1.48 -6.10
N PRO A 182 5.86 -2.67 -5.96
CA PRO A 182 5.08 -3.02 -4.77
C PRO A 182 5.95 -3.38 -3.57
N PHE A 183 5.53 -2.96 -2.37
CA PHE A 183 6.10 -3.44 -1.11
C PHE A 183 5.60 -4.86 -0.79
N LEU A 184 6.48 -5.84 -0.75
CA LEU A 184 6.13 -7.23 -0.38
C LEU A 184 6.17 -7.46 1.13
N LYS A 185 7.30 -7.19 1.76
CA LYS A 185 7.52 -7.31 3.21
C LYS A 185 8.89 -6.74 3.57
N TYR A 186 9.07 -6.32 4.82
CA TYR A 186 10.35 -5.78 5.33
C TYR A 186 11.55 -6.74 5.19
N ASN A 187 11.32 -8.04 5.08
CA ASN A 187 12.33 -9.07 4.92
C ASN A 187 12.25 -9.80 3.56
N ALA A 188 11.54 -9.24 2.59
CA ALA A 188 11.52 -9.77 1.23
C ALA A 188 12.86 -9.47 0.53
N PRO A 189 13.31 -10.34 -0.39
CA PRO A 189 14.53 -10.07 -1.16
C PRO A 189 14.47 -8.79 -2.02
N THR A 190 13.28 -8.27 -2.25
CA THR A 190 13.04 -7.04 -3.02
C THR A 190 13.33 -5.76 -2.24
N ILE A 191 13.52 -5.81 -0.91
CA ILE A 191 13.68 -4.61 -0.08
C ILE A 191 15.13 -4.16 0.00
N ARG A 192 15.39 -2.86 -0.16
CA ARG A 192 16.67 -2.26 0.21
C ARG A 192 16.72 -2.00 1.70
N PRO A 193 17.91 -1.97 2.35
CA PRO A 193 18.04 -1.61 3.76
C PRO A 193 17.30 -0.30 4.07
N ASN A 194 16.47 -0.28 5.11
CA ASN A 194 15.64 0.86 5.53
C ASN A 194 14.81 1.47 4.39
N SER A 195 14.42 0.67 3.39
CA SER A 195 13.74 1.16 2.17
C SER A 195 14.46 2.36 1.56
N GLY A 196 15.79 2.27 1.40
CA GLY A 196 16.61 3.36 0.86
C GLY A 196 16.74 4.58 1.78
N GLY A 197 16.47 4.47 3.09
CA GLY A 197 16.46 5.58 4.04
C GLY A 197 15.09 6.26 4.21
N TRP A 198 14.09 5.87 3.43
CA TRP A 198 12.73 6.42 3.46
C TRP A 198 11.97 6.10 4.75
N ALA A 199 12.01 4.84 5.20
CA ALA A 199 11.15 4.33 6.26
C ALA A 199 11.94 3.97 7.52
N HIS A 200 11.54 4.50 8.65
CA HIS A 200 12.12 4.25 9.97
C HIS A 200 11.16 3.47 10.86
N ALA A 201 11.30 2.14 10.88
CA ALA A 201 10.45 1.25 11.68
C ALA A 201 10.97 1.12 13.12
N TYR A 202 10.07 1.26 14.10
CA TYR A 202 10.33 0.98 15.52
C TYR A 202 10.24 -0.53 15.78
N THR A 203 11.22 -1.28 15.28
CA THR A 203 11.21 -2.75 15.20
C THR A 203 10.92 -3.42 16.54
N GLY A 204 11.50 -2.94 17.64
CA GLY A 204 11.21 -3.46 18.97
C GLY A 204 9.74 -3.23 19.37
N ARG A 205 9.20 -2.02 19.13
CA ARG A 205 7.80 -1.73 19.41
C ARG A 205 6.86 -2.58 18.55
N ILE A 206 7.16 -2.74 17.25
CA ILE A 206 6.39 -3.59 16.34
C ILE A 206 6.39 -5.03 16.88
N ALA A 207 7.55 -5.57 17.28
CA ALA A 207 7.65 -6.91 17.84
C ALA A 207 6.82 -7.07 19.13
N GLY A 208 6.93 -6.11 20.06
CA GLY A 208 6.14 -6.12 21.29
C GLY A 208 4.64 -6.07 21.07
N LEU A 209 4.17 -5.19 20.17
CA LEU A 209 2.75 -5.09 19.80
C LEU A 209 2.27 -6.35 19.08
N THR A 210 3.10 -6.94 18.23
CA THR A 210 2.78 -8.22 17.57
C THR A 210 2.61 -9.34 18.60
N ILE A 211 3.46 -9.41 19.63
CA ILE A 211 3.30 -10.40 20.73
C ILE A 211 1.97 -10.17 21.45
N LEU A 212 1.61 -8.92 21.78
CA LEU A 212 0.31 -8.62 22.40
C LEU A 212 -0.86 -9.01 21.50
N ASN A 213 -0.77 -8.73 20.21
CA ASN A 213 -1.80 -9.12 19.23
C ASN A 213 -2.00 -10.64 19.14
N MET A 214 -0.90 -11.43 19.22
CA MET A 214 -1.00 -12.90 19.29
C MET A 214 -1.71 -13.40 20.56
N MET A 215 -1.73 -12.58 21.61
CA MET A 215 -2.48 -12.84 22.86
C MET A 215 -3.90 -12.26 22.84
N GLY A 216 -4.34 -11.66 21.71
CA GLY A 216 -5.64 -11.01 21.59
C GLY A 216 -5.71 -9.61 22.22
N ILE A 217 -4.58 -8.99 22.54
CA ILE A 217 -4.51 -7.65 23.15
C ILE A 217 -4.16 -6.63 22.09
N HIS A 218 -5.16 -5.83 21.66
CA HIS A 218 -5.05 -4.83 20.60
C HIS A 218 -5.09 -3.38 21.12
N TRP A 219 -5.17 -3.18 22.43
CA TRP A 219 -5.42 -1.87 23.04
C TRP A 219 -4.33 -0.82 22.77
N PHE A 220 -3.12 -1.27 22.43
CA PHE A 220 -1.97 -0.41 22.18
C PHE A 220 -1.61 -0.26 20.70
N ASP A 221 -2.42 -0.81 19.79
CA ASP A 221 -2.14 -0.79 18.34
C ASP A 221 -2.18 0.60 17.71
N TYR A 222 -2.67 1.60 18.42
CA TYR A 222 -2.61 3.01 18.05
C TYR A 222 -1.21 3.62 18.19
N LEU A 223 -0.29 2.97 18.89
CA LEU A 223 1.06 3.49 19.07
C LEU A 223 1.81 3.56 17.75
N THR A 224 2.53 4.67 17.53
CA THR A 224 3.38 4.87 16.34
C THR A 224 4.39 3.74 16.22
N ALA A 225 4.42 3.09 15.05
CA ALA A 225 5.27 1.95 14.74
C ALA A 225 6.30 2.23 13.65
N ILE A 226 6.06 3.24 12.80
CA ILE A 226 6.94 3.65 11.71
C ILE A 226 6.82 5.15 11.49
N GLU A 227 7.91 5.78 11.11
CA GLU A 227 7.97 7.17 10.65
C GLU A 227 8.64 7.23 9.27
N PHE A 228 8.31 8.24 8.48
CA PHE A 228 8.81 8.43 7.13
C PHE A 228 9.66 9.70 7.03
N ASN A 229 10.74 9.61 6.25
CA ASN A 229 11.70 10.68 6.05
C ASN A 229 11.37 11.43 4.75
N MET A 230 10.45 12.39 4.82
CA MET A 230 10.10 13.24 3.68
C MET A 230 10.79 14.60 3.84
N PRO A 231 11.47 15.13 2.81
CA PRO A 231 12.03 16.46 2.84
C PRO A 231 10.95 17.53 3.04
N GLU A 232 11.27 18.60 3.79
CA GLU A 232 10.32 19.68 4.07
C GLU A 232 9.78 20.33 2.80
N GLU A 233 10.62 20.43 1.76
CA GLU A 233 10.26 21.00 0.46
C GLU A 233 9.21 20.18 -0.29
N ALA A 234 9.07 18.90 0.05
CA ALA A 234 8.07 18.01 -0.51
C ALA A 234 6.77 17.96 0.32
N CYS A 235 6.74 18.63 1.47
CA CYS A 235 5.58 18.65 2.36
C CYS A 235 4.64 19.82 2.03
N ASP A 236 3.33 19.56 1.93
CA ASP A 236 2.28 20.56 1.72
C ASP A 236 1.25 20.60 2.87
N GLY A 237 1.48 19.81 3.93
CA GLY A 237 0.60 19.66 5.09
C GLY A 237 -0.43 18.55 4.96
N SER A 238 -0.52 17.89 3.80
CA SER A 238 -1.43 16.76 3.56
C SER A 238 -0.79 15.39 3.76
N GLU A 239 0.53 15.32 3.87
CA GLU A 239 1.32 14.11 4.07
C GLU A 239 1.03 13.43 5.42
N THR A 240 1.29 12.13 5.48
CA THR A 240 1.12 11.30 6.69
C THR A 240 2.45 10.63 7.04
N LEU A 241 3.27 11.32 7.83
CA LEU A 241 4.67 10.95 8.10
C LEU A 241 4.86 9.94 9.23
N SER A 242 3.80 9.43 9.82
CA SER A 242 3.90 8.37 10.84
C SER A 242 2.66 7.51 10.85
N TYR A 243 2.85 6.19 11.07
CA TYR A 243 1.75 5.26 11.19
C TYR A 243 1.70 4.58 12.55
N SER A 244 0.47 4.35 13.01
CA SER A 244 0.20 3.42 14.10
C SER A 244 0.61 2.00 13.71
N HIS A 245 0.75 1.12 14.71
CA HIS A 245 1.03 -0.30 14.46
C HIS A 245 -0.05 -0.95 13.58
N ARG A 246 -1.33 -0.66 13.82
CA ARG A 246 -2.43 -1.23 13.05
C ARG A 246 -2.48 -0.73 11.61
N LEU A 247 -2.20 0.56 11.35
CA LEU A 247 -2.13 1.08 9.98
C LEU A 247 -0.92 0.51 9.23
N ASN A 248 0.27 0.51 9.86
CA ASN A 248 1.46 -0.09 9.27
C ASN A 248 1.26 -1.58 8.92
N THR A 249 0.54 -2.31 9.78
CA THR A 249 0.22 -3.72 9.55
C THR A 249 -0.83 -3.89 8.44
N ALA A 250 -1.81 -2.97 8.35
CA ALA A 250 -2.87 -2.98 7.35
C ALA A 250 -2.32 -2.79 5.92
N TYR A 251 -1.29 -1.98 5.74
CA TYR A 251 -0.68 -1.73 4.44
C TYR A 251 0.16 -2.90 3.92
N ALA A 252 0.71 -3.74 4.80
CA ALA A 252 1.59 -4.82 4.38
C ALA A 252 0.83 -6.12 4.09
N PRO A 253 1.24 -6.95 3.14
CA PRO A 253 0.75 -8.30 3.00
C PRO A 253 0.84 -9.06 4.34
N ARG A 254 -0.16 -9.87 4.67
CA ARG A 254 -0.14 -10.74 5.89
C ARG A 254 1.03 -11.72 5.79
N ASN A 255 1.03 -12.44 4.70
CA ASN A 255 2.09 -13.34 4.27
C ASN A 255 2.16 -13.29 2.74
N TYR A 256 3.06 -12.47 2.19
CA TYR A 256 3.12 -12.22 0.75
C TYR A 256 3.19 -13.50 -0.10
N LYS A 257 3.80 -14.58 0.42
CA LYS A 257 3.89 -15.87 -0.28
C LYS A 257 2.52 -16.53 -0.43
N LYS A 258 1.72 -16.52 0.65
CA LYS A 258 0.36 -17.05 0.64
C LYS A 258 -0.59 -16.15 -0.13
N ASP A 259 -0.44 -14.84 0.05
CA ASP A 259 -1.29 -13.84 -0.58
C ASP A 259 -1.08 -13.87 -2.10
N LEU A 260 0.17 -13.94 -2.59
CA LEU A 260 0.50 -14.11 -4.01
C LEU A 260 -0.01 -15.44 -4.57
N ASN A 261 0.12 -16.54 -3.82
CA ASN A 261 -0.34 -17.86 -4.26
C ASN A 261 -1.87 -17.95 -4.42
N ALA A 262 -2.61 -17.01 -3.83
CA ALA A 262 -4.06 -16.93 -3.98
C ALA A 262 -4.49 -16.15 -5.24
N ILE A 263 -3.57 -15.43 -5.91
CA ILE A 263 -3.87 -14.64 -7.11
C ILE A 263 -3.91 -15.58 -8.33
N THR A 264 -5.08 -15.65 -8.95
CA THR A 264 -5.33 -16.44 -10.17
C THR A 264 -5.64 -15.55 -11.38
N GLN A 265 -5.89 -14.26 -11.16
CA GLN A 265 -6.19 -13.27 -12.18
C GLN A 265 -4.92 -12.86 -12.94
N PRO A 266 -5.05 -12.31 -14.17
CA PRO A 266 -3.95 -11.64 -14.85
C PRO A 266 -3.29 -10.59 -13.95
N PHE A 267 -1.96 -10.56 -13.95
CA PHE A 267 -1.21 -9.81 -12.96
C PHE A 267 0.04 -9.18 -13.58
N LEU A 268 0.13 -7.86 -13.57
CA LEU A 268 1.29 -7.09 -14.05
C LEU A 268 2.00 -6.40 -12.89
N VAL A 269 3.32 -6.50 -12.89
CA VAL A 269 4.22 -5.69 -12.05
C VAL A 269 5.09 -4.82 -12.96
N VAL A 270 5.15 -3.53 -12.70
CA VAL A 270 6.08 -2.61 -13.34
C VAL A 270 6.98 -1.99 -12.27
N ALA A 271 8.29 -2.02 -12.48
CA ALA A 271 9.25 -1.45 -11.53
C ALA A 271 10.42 -0.80 -12.25
N GLY A 272 10.99 0.22 -11.66
CA GLY A 272 12.14 0.93 -12.21
C GLY A 272 13.46 0.32 -11.75
N THR A 273 14.47 0.21 -12.65
CA THR A 273 15.78 -0.35 -12.28
C THR A 273 16.62 0.59 -11.40
N ALA A 274 16.26 1.87 -11.34
CA ALA A 274 16.86 2.85 -10.42
C ALA A 274 16.00 3.08 -9.16
N ASP A 275 15.08 2.13 -8.83
CA ASP A 275 14.25 2.20 -7.64
C ASP A 275 15.12 2.29 -6.38
N ASP A 276 14.96 3.37 -5.62
CA ASP A 276 15.74 3.70 -4.44
C ASP A 276 15.22 3.00 -3.17
N ALA A 277 13.96 2.52 -3.17
CA ALA A 277 13.38 1.73 -2.08
C ALA A 277 13.53 0.23 -2.25
N PHE A 278 13.48 -0.28 -3.50
CA PHE A 278 13.44 -1.70 -3.81
C PHE A 278 14.52 -2.13 -4.81
N ILE A 279 14.79 -3.43 -4.83
CA ILE A 279 15.68 -4.10 -5.81
C ILE A 279 14.77 -4.67 -6.88
N ALA A 280 14.57 -3.91 -7.95
CA ALA A 280 13.58 -4.21 -8.99
C ALA A 280 13.77 -5.59 -9.64
N GLU A 281 15.03 -6.01 -9.84
CA GLU A 281 15.41 -7.28 -10.44
C GLU A 281 14.99 -8.49 -9.59
N GLN A 282 14.63 -8.27 -8.32
CA GLN A 282 14.17 -9.33 -7.43
C GLN A 282 12.67 -9.59 -7.51
N PHE A 283 11.86 -8.73 -8.16
CA PHE A 283 10.42 -8.95 -8.24
C PHE A 283 10.08 -10.24 -8.97
N GLU A 284 10.60 -10.44 -10.18
CA GLU A 284 10.30 -11.65 -10.96
C GLU A 284 10.73 -12.95 -10.26
N PRO A 285 12.00 -13.12 -9.82
CA PRO A 285 12.44 -14.36 -9.19
C PRO A 285 11.76 -14.65 -7.85
N VAL A 286 11.22 -13.61 -7.15
CA VAL A 286 10.50 -13.80 -5.89
C VAL A 286 9.03 -14.13 -6.14
N MET A 287 8.35 -13.41 -7.03
CA MET A 287 6.91 -13.51 -7.20
C MET A 287 6.50 -14.71 -8.06
N SER A 288 7.26 -15.04 -9.10
CA SER A 288 7.01 -16.18 -9.99
C SER A 288 7.02 -17.54 -9.27
N GLN A 289 7.57 -17.62 -8.06
CA GLN A 289 7.51 -18.82 -7.22
C GLN A 289 6.09 -19.10 -6.70
N TYR A 290 5.20 -18.10 -6.69
CA TYR A 290 3.90 -18.19 -6.01
C TYR A 290 2.72 -17.93 -6.93
N THR A 291 2.90 -17.18 -8.02
CA THR A 291 1.83 -16.83 -8.96
C THR A 291 2.39 -16.62 -10.37
N ALA A 292 1.51 -16.77 -11.38
CA ALA A 292 1.84 -16.37 -12.74
C ALA A 292 1.81 -14.83 -12.80
N VAL A 293 2.97 -14.19 -12.92
CA VAL A 293 3.13 -12.74 -12.94
C VAL A 293 3.93 -12.32 -14.17
N GLN A 294 3.49 -11.25 -14.83
CA GLN A 294 4.31 -10.53 -15.80
C GLN A 294 5.06 -9.42 -15.06
N VAL A 295 6.38 -9.36 -15.17
CA VAL A 295 7.20 -8.30 -14.59
C VAL A 295 7.89 -7.53 -15.71
N ILE A 296 7.73 -6.21 -15.72
CA ILE A 296 8.38 -5.30 -16.67
C ILE A 296 9.26 -4.34 -15.90
N LEU A 297 10.55 -4.33 -16.24
CA LEU A 297 11.52 -3.41 -15.65
C LEU A 297 11.76 -2.21 -16.58
N LEU A 298 11.66 -1.02 -16.02
CA LEU A 298 11.89 0.26 -16.72
C LEU A 298 13.32 0.74 -16.46
N PRO A 299 14.22 0.74 -17.47
CA PRO A 299 15.61 1.13 -17.28
C PRO A 299 15.75 2.58 -16.77
N GLY A 300 16.51 2.78 -15.69
CA GLY A 300 16.83 4.09 -15.14
C GLY A 300 15.68 4.83 -14.46
N VAL A 301 14.51 4.18 -14.30
CA VAL A 301 13.34 4.78 -13.64
C VAL A 301 13.45 4.57 -12.13
N THR A 302 13.17 5.62 -11.35
CA THR A 302 13.17 5.65 -9.88
C THR A 302 11.89 5.05 -9.30
N HIS A 303 11.82 4.97 -7.96
CA HIS A 303 10.61 4.53 -7.24
C HIS A 303 9.40 5.41 -7.55
N MET A 304 9.56 6.73 -7.53
CA MET A 304 8.49 7.66 -7.85
C MET A 304 8.26 7.77 -9.36
N GLY A 305 9.32 7.71 -10.16
CA GLY A 305 9.26 7.79 -11.61
C GLY A 305 8.40 6.71 -12.27
N VAL A 306 8.20 5.56 -11.61
CA VAL A 306 7.29 4.51 -12.11
C VAL A 306 5.81 4.93 -12.11
N VAL A 307 5.47 5.96 -11.34
CA VAL A 307 4.08 6.50 -11.27
C VAL A 307 3.96 7.83 -12.01
N VAL A 308 4.95 8.71 -11.82
CA VAL A 308 4.84 10.09 -12.28
C VAL A 308 5.56 10.33 -13.61
N GLY A 309 6.51 9.45 -13.95
CA GLY A 309 7.30 9.57 -15.18
C GLY A 309 6.58 9.04 -16.43
N PRO A 310 7.00 9.50 -17.63
CA PRO A 310 6.39 9.07 -18.88
C PRO A 310 6.77 7.64 -19.29
N ALA A 311 7.81 7.05 -18.72
CA ALA A 311 8.33 5.74 -19.14
C ALA A 311 7.34 4.57 -18.91
N VAL A 312 6.44 4.70 -17.94
CA VAL A 312 5.40 3.69 -17.64
C VAL A 312 4.24 3.73 -18.66
N GLN A 313 4.01 4.90 -19.28
CA GLN A 313 2.84 5.15 -20.12
C GLN A 313 2.73 4.17 -21.31
N PRO A 314 3.75 3.97 -22.16
CA PRO A 314 3.65 3.03 -23.28
C PRO A 314 3.44 1.59 -22.81
N VAL A 315 4.05 1.20 -21.70
CA VAL A 315 3.89 -0.14 -21.13
C VAL A 315 2.45 -0.40 -20.72
N LEU A 316 1.83 0.56 -20.02
CA LEU A 316 0.43 0.43 -19.60
C LEU A 316 -0.53 0.52 -20.78
N LYS A 317 -0.24 1.36 -21.78
CA LYS A 317 -1.04 1.44 -23.00
C LYS A 317 -1.08 0.09 -23.74
N ASP A 318 0.09 -0.46 -24.04
CA ASP A 318 0.20 -1.74 -24.74
C ASP A 318 -0.48 -2.88 -23.95
N TRP A 319 -0.33 -2.87 -22.63
CA TRP A 319 -0.91 -3.89 -21.76
C TRP A 319 -2.44 -3.80 -21.70
N LEU A 320 -2.99 -2.59 -21.55
CA LEU A 320 -4.43 -2.34 -21.48
C LEU A 320 -5.11 -2.65 -22.84
N GLU A 321 -4.54 -2.19 -23.96
CA GLU A 321 -5.04 -2.51 -25.31
C GLU A 321 -5.01 -4.03 -25.60
N GLY A 322 -4.18 -4.78 -24.90
CA GLY A 322 -4.11 -6.23 -25.01
C GLY A 322 -5.37 -6.95 -24.49
N PHE A 323 -6.17 -6.32 -23.63
CA PHE A 323 -7.47 -6.86 -23.18
C PHE A 323 -8.60 -6.62 -24.18
N ASP A 324 -8.58 -5.48 -24.87
CA ASP A 324 -9.62 -5.13 -25.87
C ASP A 324 -9.57 -6.01 -27.13
N LYS A 325 -8.45 -6.72 -27.33
CA LYS A 325 -8.22 -7.60 -28.49
C LYS A 325 -8.62 -9.06 -28.24
N ARG A 326 -9.09 -9.38 -27.03
CA ARG A 326 -9.50 -10.74 -26.63
C ARG A 326 -11.02 -10.86 -26.56
#